data_eb9bf57493448f17d83ec4fca9baad95
#
_entry.id   eb9bf57493448f17d83ec4fca9baad95
#
_cell.length_a   1.000
_cell.length_b   1.000
_cell.length_c   1.000
_cell.angle_alpha   90.00
_cell.angle_beta   90.00
_cell.angle_gamma   90.00
#
_symmetry.space_group_name_H-M   'P 1'
#
loop_
_entity.id
_entity.type
_entity.pdbx_description
1 polymer ?
#
loop_
_entity_poly.entity_id
_entity_poly.type
_entity_poly.pdbx_seq_one_letter_code
_entity_poly.pdbx_strand_id
1 'polypeptide(L)'
;EGNIFKLDKITYKSIKKIPEVNAYIEQGNRVLGILGYTEHSRGHAVKVAETAGDILEKLGYNEHTVELAQIAGYMHDMGNCVNRVDHAHSSALMAFQLLREWKFPDEDIAAIVSAIGQHDEQTGTAVDAVSAALILADKTDVRRNRVRNPIKENFDMHDRVNYAAVASSLQVNVEKKVILLEIELDEEICSILDYFEIFLQRMLMCKRAAEILGLKFKMKANGNKIC
;
A
#
# COMPACT_ATOMS: atom_id res chain seq x y z
N GLU A 1 10.32 37.01 26.92
CA GLU A 1 9.47 36.87 25.73
C GLU A 1 10.06 35.75 24.87
N GLY A 2 9.58 34.51 25.14
CA GLY A 2 10.05 33.33 24.46
C GLY A 2 9.41 33.26 23.09
N ASN A 3 10.25 33.25 22.07
CA ASN A 3 9.88 32.96 20.68
C ASN A 3 9.44 31.49 20.63
N ILE A 4 8.14 31.23 20.75
CA ILE A 4 7.55 29.91 20.51
C ILE A 4 7.63 29.71 19.00
N PHE A 5 8.71 29.08 18.54
CA PHE A 5 8.71 28.50 17.19
C PHE A 5 7.52 27.54 17.11
N LYS A 6 6.46 27.94 16.43
CA LYS A 6 5.47 26.99 15.93
C LYS A 6 6.26 26.00 15.10
N LEU A 7 6.51 24.80 15.63
CA LEU A 7 6.94 23.67 14.80
C LEU A 7 5.86 23.51 13.74
N ASP A 8 6.20 23.77 12.48
CA ASP A 8 5.28 23.56 11.37
C ASP A 8 4.78 22.11 11.47
N LYS A 9 3.47 21.94 11.43
CA LYS A 9 2.83 20.62 11.51
C LYS A 9 3.43 19.70 10.44
N ILE A 10 4.05 18.62 10.86
CA ILE A 10 4.59 17.61 9.93
C ILE A 10 3.42 16.95 9.23
N THR A 11 3.42 16.99 7.91
CA THR A 11 2.40 16.47 7.03
C THR A 11 2.95 15.36 6.14
N TYR A 12 2.07 14.64 5.44
CA TYR A 12 2.49 13.68 4.42
C TYR A 12 3.48 14.32 3.41
N LYS A 13 3.21 15.56 2.98
CA LYS A 13 4.10 16.28 2.06
C LYS A 13 5.49 16.53 2.65
N SER A 14 5.58 16.76 3.95
CA SER A 14 6.85 16.88 4.66
C SER A 14 7.56 15.52 4.78
N ILE A 15 6.83 14.48 5.19
CA ILE A 15 7.37 13.13 5.42
C ILE A 15 8.04 12.57 4.16
N LYS A 16 7.46 12.80 2.99
CA LYS A 16 8.08 12.40 1.70
C LYS A 16 9.48 12.96 1.48
N LYS A 17 9.82 14.05 2.14
CA LYS A 17 11.10 14.76 1.99
C LYS A 17 12.09 14.45 3.10
N ILE A 18 11.68 13.74 4.15
CA ILE A 18 12.55 13.42 5.29
C ILE A 18 13.59 12.39 4.85
N PRO A 19 14.91 12.74 4.89
CA PRO A 19 15.96 11.85 4.41
C PRO A 19 16.00 10.53 5.16
N GLU A 20 15.71 10.52 6.46
CA GLU A 20 15.71 9.35 7.32
C GLU A 20 14.66 8.32 6.87
N VAL A 21 13.41 8.73 6.65
CA VAL A 21 12.35 7.87 6.13
C VAL A 21 12.74 7.28 4.79
N ASN A 22 13.25 8.13 3.91
CA ASN A 22 13.68 7.72 2.56
C ASN A 22 14.83 6.73 2.61
N ALA A 23 15.77 6.88 3.54
CA ALA A 23 16.88 5.95 3.73
C ALA A 23 16.38 4.55 4.13
N TYR A 24 15.38 4.45 5.02
CA TYR A 24 14.78 3.17 5.40
C TYR A 24 14.04 2.51 4.23
N ILE A 25 13.26 3.27 3.47
CA ILE A 25 12.55 2.76 2.29
C ILE A 25 13.56 2.24 1.25
N GLU A 26 14.60 3.01 0.93
CA GLU A 26 15.62 2.62 -0.06
C GLU A 26 16.44 1.41 0.40
N GLN A 27 16.77 1.32 1.69
CA GLN A 27 17.43 0.14 2.23
C GLN A 27 16.54 -1.11 2.13
N GLY A 28 15.25 -0.99 2.49
CA GLY A 28 14.29 -2.08 2.34
C GLY A 28 14.16 -2.54 0.88
N ASN A 29 14.06 -1.58 -0.03
CA ASN A 29 14.01 -1.84 -1.46
C ASN A 29 15.26 -2.61 -1.96
N ARG A 30 16.45 -2.25 -1.46
CA ARG A 30 17.71 -2.94 -1.79
C ARG A 30 17.74 -4.36 -1.24
N VAL A 31 17.33 -4.54 0.03
CA VAL A 31 17.26 -5.87 0.66
C VAL A 31 16.33 -6.79 -0.13
N LEU A 32 15.12 -6.31 -0.46
CA LEU A 32 14.15 -7.08 -1.24
C LEU A 32 14.67 -7.41 -2.64
N GLY A 33 15.43 -6.50 -3.27
CA GLY A 33 16.07 -6.77 -4.55
C GLY A 33 17.09 -7.90 -4.50
N ILE A 34 17.91 -7.96 -3.45
CA ILE A 34 18.88 -9.05 -3.22
C ILE A 34 18.16 -10.38 -3.00
N LEU A 35 17.02 -10.35 -2.31
CA LEU A 35 16.20 -11.53 -2.03
C LEU A 35 15.31 -11.97 -3.21
N GLY A 36 15.32 -11.24 -4.33
CA GLY A 36 14.56 -11.58 -5.53
C GLY A 36 13.10 -11.09 -5.54
N TYR A 37 12.70 -10.25 -4.59
CA TYR A 37 11.35 -9.66 -4.59
C TYR A 37 11.21 -8.51 -5.58
N THR A 38 9.96 -8.22 -5.97
CA THR A 38 9.60 -7.07 -6.77
C THR A 38 9.96 -5.74 -6.09
N GLU A 39 9.90 -4.65 -6.85
CA GLU A 39 10.27 -3.31 -6.39
C GLU A 39 9.32 -2.80 -5.29
N HIS A 40 9.89 -2.31 -4.19
CA HIS A 40 9.23 -1.64 -3.07
C HIS A 40 9.96 -0.32 -2.74
N SER A 41 10.14 0.49 -3.80
CA SER A 41 10.83 1.78 -3.71
C SER A 41 9.93 2.89 -3.22
N ARG A 42 10.50 4.10 -3.17
CA ARG A 42 9.73 5.33 -2.94
C ARG A 42 8.59 5.52 -3.94
N GLY A 43 8.74 5.04 -5.18
CA GLY A 43 7.68 5.08 -6.19
C GLY A 43 6.44 4.30 -5.76
N HIS A 44 6.63 3.10 -5.22
CA HIS A 44 5.56 2.30 -4.62
C HIS A 44 4.96 3.01 -3.39
N ALA A 45 5.79 3.49 -2.47
CA ALA A 45 5.34 4.18 -1.27
C ALA A 45 4.47 5.41 -1.58
N VAL A 46 4.88 6.24 -2.55
CA VAL A 46 4.08 7.39 -3.03
C VAL A 46 2.77 6.92 -3.65
N LYS A 47 2.81 5.92 -4.52
CA LYS A 47 1.62 5.38 -5.17
C LYS A 47 0.60 4.88 -4.16
N VAL A 48 1.04 4.13 -3.17
CA VAL A 48 0.16 3.61 -2.09
C VAL A 48 -0.41 4.76 -1.26
N ALA A 49 0.41 5.72 -0.85
CA ALA A 49 -0.05 6.86 -0.07
C ALA A 49 -1.11 7.70 -0.82
N GLU A 50 -0.84 8.02 -2.07
CA GLU A 50 -1.75 8.83 -2.88
C GLU A 50 -3.04 8.09 -3.19
N THR A 51 -2.96 6.79 -3.51
CA THR A 51 -4.15 5.96 -3.75
C THR A 51 -5.00 5.80 -2.48
N ALA A 52 -4.40 5.59 -1.31
CA ALA A 52 -5.12 5.48 -0.05
C ALA A 52 -5.84 6.79 0.30
N GLY A 53 -5.16 7.93 0.12
CA GLY A 53 -5.77 9.25 0.31
C GLY A 53 -6.94 9.49 -0.66
N ASP A 54 -6.76 9.19 -1.94
CA ASP A 54 -7.78 9.37 -2.98
C ASP A 54 -9.05 8.53 -2.71
N ILE A 55 -8.90 7.30 -2.22
CA ILE A 55 -10.03 6.47 -1.82
C ILE A 55 -10.88 7.16 -0.73
N LEU A 56 -10.24 7.62 0.34
CA LEU A 56 -10.94 8.26 1.46
C LEU A 56 -11.52 9.63 1.09
N GLU A 57 -10.80 10.41 0.29
CA GLU A 57 -11.29 11.70 -0.19
C GLU A 57 -12.55 11.55 -1.04
N LYS A 58 -12.58 10.61 -1.98
CA LYS A 58 -13.76 10.28 -2.80
C LYS A 58 -14.94 9.80 -1.96
N LEU A 59 -14.69 9.14 -0.85
CA LEU A 59 -15.73 8.69 0.09
C LEU A 59 -16.20 9.79 1.06
N GLY A 60 -15.63 10.99 0.97
CA GLY A 60 -16.04 12.15 1.78
C GLY A 60 -15.47 12.15 3.20
N TYR A 61 -14.38 11.42 3.45
CA TYR A 61 -13.67 11.53 4.73
C TYR A 61 -13.01 12.91 4.86
N ASN A 62 -12.84 13.38 6.08
CA ASN A 62 -12.19 14.66 6.33
C ASN A 62 -10.69 14.62 5.98
N GLU A 63 -10.10 15.79 5.73
CA GLU A 63 -8.70 15.95 5.33
C GLU A 63 -7.72 15.31 6.32
N HIS A 64 -8.04 15.33 7.61
CA HIS A 64 -7.20 14.74 8.63
C HIS A 64 -7.11 13.21 8.48
N THR A 65 -8.24 12.52 8.31
CA THR A 65 -8.29 11.07 8.10
C THR A 65 -7.59 10.68 6.78
N VAL A 66 -7.78 11.48 5.73
CA VAL A 66 -7.08 11.30 4.44
C VAL A 66 -5.57 11.37 4.65
N GLU A 67 -5.09 12.35 5.39
CA GLU A 67 -3.66 12.51 5.66
C GLU A 67 -3.08 11.35 6.48
N LEU A 68 -3.81 10.84 7.48
CA LEU A 68 -3.38 9.65 8.23
C LEU A 68 -3.17 8.45 7.31
N ALA A 69 -4.08 8.23 6.37
CA ALA A 69 -3.95 7.15 5.38
C ALA A 69 -2.75 7.36 4.44
N GLN A 70 -2.48 8.60 4.03
CA GLN A 70 -1.31 8.93 3.21
C GLN A 70 -0.01 8.68 3.96
N ILE A 71 0.07 9.07 5.23
CA ILE A 71 1.24 8.84 6.08
C ILE A 71 1.46 7.34 6.27
N ALA A 72 0.41 6.59 6.63
CA ALA A 72 0.48 5.14 6.78
C ALA A 72 0.93 4.47 5.48
N GLY A 73 0.38 4.89 4.34
CA GLY A 73 0.74 4.39 3.02
C GLY A 73 2.21 4.64 2.66
N TYR A 74 2.75 5.80 3.01
CA TYR A 74 4.15 6.10 2.72
C TYR A 74 5.14 5.30 3.59
N MET A 75 4.78 5.03 4.84
CA MET A 75 5.66 4.40 5.83
C MET A 75 5.46 2.88 5.96
N HIS A 76 4.46 2.29 5.29
CA HIS A 76 4.03 0.90 5.55
C HIS A 76 5.12 -0.16 5.34
N ASP A 77 6.06 0.08 4.44
CA ASP A 77 7.06 -0.89 4.01
C ASP A 77 8.49 -0.61 4.55
N MET A 78 8.67 0.40 5.41
CA MET A 78 10.00 0.73 5.98
C MET A 78 10.66 -0.47 6.67
N GLY A 79 9.87 -1.33 7.30
CA GLY A 79 10.35 -2.51 8.04
C GLY A 79 11.03 -3.57 7.17
N ASN A 80 10.88 -3.52 5.84
CA ASN A 80 11.66 -4.36 4.94
C ASN A 80 13.18 -4.09 5.04
N CYS A 81 13.62 -2.95 5.59
CA CYS A 81 15.02 -2.70 5.87
C CYS A 81 15.55 -3.57 7.02
N VAL A 82 14.67 -4.04 7.89
CA VAL A 82 15.00 -4.94 9.00
C VAL A 82 14.94 -6.40 8.54
N ASN A 83 13.75 -6.82 8.06
CA ASN A 83 13.53 -8.16 7.51
C ASN A 83 12.21 -8.17 6.72
N ARG A 84 12.11 -9.05 5.71
CA ARG A 84 10.84 -9.28 5.02
C ARG A 84 9.81 -9.97 5.91
N VAL A 85 10.26 -10.91 6.74
CA VAL A 85 9.39 -11.56 7.73
C VAL A 85 9.00 -10.53 8.78
N ASP A 86 7.71 -10.44 9.08
CA ASP A 86 7.12 -9.47 10.02
C ASP A 86 7.38 -7.99 9.66
N HIS A 87 7.62 -7.69 8.38
CA HIS A 87 7.90 -6.32 7.93
C HIS A 87 6.81 -5.31 8.31
N ALA A 88 5.54 -5.74 8.33
CA ALA A 88 4.43 -4.88 8.73
C ALA A 88 4.56 -4.45 10.21
N HIS A 89 4.87 -5.38 11.11
CA HIS A 89 5.09 -5.08 12.52
C HIS A 89 6.35 -4.23 12.73
N SER A 90 7.44 -4.55 12.04
CA SER A 90 8.66 -3.73 12.08
C SER A 90 8.41 -2.32 11.57
N SER A 91 7.68 -2.15 10.46
CA SER A 91 7.28 -0.84 9.92
C SER A 91 6.44 -0.05 10.92
N ALA A 92 5.48 -0.70 11.58
CA ALA A 92 4.62 -0.07 12.57
C ALA A 92 5.41 0.45 13.78
N LEU A 93 6.38 -0.32 14.28
CA LEU A 93 7.24 0.10 15.40
C LEU A 93 8.20 1.23 15.00
N MET A 94 8.76 1.19 13.78
CA MET A 94 9.58 2.28 13.26
C MET A 94 8.77 3.56 13.09
N ALA A 95 7.56 3.46 12.54
CA ALA A 95 6.64 4.60 12.42
C ALA A 95 6.26 5.17 13.78
N PHE A 96 5.96 4.31 14.77
CA PHE A 96 5.66 4.73 16.13
C PHE A 96 6.77 5.60 16.72
N GLN A 97 8.03 5.16 16.58
CA GLN A 97 9.17 5.92 17.10
C GLN A 97 9.27 7.29 16.45
N LEU A 98 9.26 7.34 15.11
CA LEU A 98 9.39 8.59 14.34
C LEU A 98 8.24 9.56 14.63
N LEU A 99 7.00 9.07 14.63
CA LEU A 99 5.83 9.91 14.90
C LEU A 99 5.83 10.48 16.30
N ARG A 100 6.31 9.73 17.29
CA ARG A 100 6.51 10.24 18.65
C ARG A 100 7.57 11.33 18.71
N GLU A 101 8.70 11.13 18.06
CA GLU A 101 9.78 12.13 18.00
C GLU A 101 9.28 13.42 17.32
N TRP A 102 8.42 13.29 16.33
CA TRP A 102 7.79 14.42 15.63
C TRP A 102 6.57 14.99 16.39
N LYS A 103 6.27 14.49 17.58
CA LYS A 103 5.20 14.96 18.45
C LYS A 103 3.79 14.93 17.82
N PHE A 104 3.51 13.87 17.09
CA PHE A 104 2.13 13.60 16.65
C PHE A 104 1.22 13.34 17.83
N PRO A 105 -0.09 13.68 17.76
CA PRO A 105 -1.08 13.27 18.75
C PRO A 105 -1.13 11.76 18.93
N ASP A 106 -1.34 11.28 20.15
CA ASP A 106 -1.32 9.84 20.46
C ASP A 106 -2.37 9.05 19.66
N GLU A 107 -3.56 9.63 19.42
CA GLU A 107 -4.61 9.02 18.62
C GLU A 107 -4.19 8.85 17.16
N ASP A 108 -3.50 9.83 16.59
CA ASP A 108 -2.99 9.77 15.22
C ASP A 108 -1.91 8.71 15.08
N ILE A 109 -0.99 8.64 16.05
CA ILE A 109 0.04 7.60 16.10
C ILE A 109 -0.62 6.22 16.16
N ALA A 110 -1.59 6.04 17.04
CA ALA A 110 -2.30 4.77 17.20
C ALA A 110 -2.98 4.34 15.90
N ALA A 111 -3.66 5.26 15.21
CA ALA A 111 -4.33 4.98 13.94
C ALA A 111 -3.34 4.58 12.84
N ILE A 112 -2.24 5.34 12.67
CA ILE A 112 -1.22 5.06 11.65
C ILE A 112 -0.53 3.72 11.93
N VAL A 113 -0.11 3.50 13.17
CA VAL A 113 0.60 2.28 13.59
C VAL A 113 -0.27 1.05 13.41
N SER A 114 -1.56 1.13 13.81
CA SER A 114 -2.52 0.06 13.60
C SER A 114 -2.69 -0.26 12.10
N ALA A 115 -2.89 0.75 11.27
CA ALA A 115 -3.05 0.56 9.83
C ALA A 115 -1.81 -0.13 9.21
N ILE A 116 -0.61 0.34 9.55
CA ILE A 116 0.65 -0.26 9.07
C ILE A 116 0.76 -1.71 9.54
N GLY A 117 0.52 -1.99 10.83
CA GLY A 117 0.64 -3.33 11.38
C GLY A 117 -0.35 -4.35 10.78
N GLN A 118 -1.47 -3.88 10.23
CA GLN A 118 -2.54 -4.71 9.67
C GLN A 118 -2.43 -4.93 8.15
N HIS A 119 -1.41 -4.41 7.46
CA HIS A 119 -1.42 -4.44 6.00
C HIS A 119 -0.93 -5.75 5.39
N ASP A 120 -0.21 -6.60 6.12
CA ASP A 120 0.28 -7.89 5.59
C ASP A 120 -0.84 -8.92 5.49
N GLU A 121 -1.00 -9.55 4.33
CA GLU A 121 -2.04 -10.54 4.06
C GLU A 121 -1.95 -11.81 4.90
N GLN A 122 -0.79 -12.12 5.48
CA GLN A 122 -0.60 -13.30 6.32
C GLN A 122 -1.02 -13.08 7.77
N THR A 123 -0.92 -11.84 8.26
CA THR A 123 -1.08 -11.54 9.70
C THR A 123 -2.11 -10.48 10.01
N GLY A 124 -2.56 -9.71 9.02
CA GLY A 124 -3.40 -8.54 9.20
C GLY A 124 -4.78 -8.60 8.54
N THR A 125 -5.58 -7.60 8.85
CA THR A 125 -6.88 -7.35 8.24
C THR A 125 -7.26 -5.89 8.39
N ALA A 126 -8.20 -5.39 7.57
CA ALA A 126 -8.74 -4.05 7.75
C ALA A 126 -9.57 -3.97 9.05
N VAL A 127 -9.31 -2.96 9.88
CA VAL A 127 -10.00 -2.73 11.17
C VAL A 127 -10.71 -1.38 11.23
N ASP A 128 -10.33 -0.45 10.37
CA ASP A 128 -10.89 0.89 10.27
C ASP A 128 -10.71 1.46 8.85
N ALA A 129 -11.12 2.70 8.63
CA ALA A 129 -11.04 3.34 7.33
C ALA A 129 -9.59 3.55 6.85
N VAL A 130 -8.66 3.88 7.76
CA VAL A 130 -7.26 4.13 7.44
C VAL A 130 -6.58 2.84 7.00
N SER A 131 -6.73 1.76 7.76
CA SER A 131 -6.19 0.44 7.40
C SER A 131 -6.83 -0.12 6.13
N ALA A 132 -8.14 0.07 5.94
CA ALA A 132 -8.83 -0.36 4.74
C ALA A 132 -8.30 0.34 3.47
N ALA A 133 -8.12 1.65 3.52
CA ALA A 133 -7.57 2.43 2.42
C ALA A 133 -6.13 2.02 2.09
N LEU A 134 -5.29 1.83 3.11
CA LEU A 134 -3.92 1.35 2.95
C LEU A 134 -3.88 -0.02 2.27
N ILE A 135 -4.66 -0.98 2.76
CA ILE A 135 -4.72 -2.34 2.21
C ILE A 135 -5.16 -2.32 0.75
N LEU A 136 -6.24 -1.61 0.43
CA LEU A 136 -6.72 -1.49 -0.95
C LEU A 136 -5.65 -0.88 -1.87
N ALA A 137 -4.98 0.18 -1.41
CA ALA A 137 -3.95 0.85 -2.19
C ALA A 137 -2.73 -0.04 -2.45
N ASP A 138 -2.24 -0.75 -1.42
CA ASP A 138 -1.06 -1.60 -1.50
C ASP A 138 -1.32 -2.88 -2.31
N LYS A 139 -2.40 -3.62 -1.96
CA LYS A 139 -2.65 -4.94 -2.55
C LYS A 139 -3.12 -4.90 -4.00
N THR A 140 -3.51 -3.75 -4.51
CA THR A 140 -3.91 -3.55 -5.91
C THR A 140 -2.81 -2.93 -6.78
N ASP A 141 -1.63 -2.61 -6.20
CA ASP A 141 -0.50 -2.07 -6.96
C ASP A 141 0.30 -3.18 -7.66
N VAL A 142 -0.27 -3.73 -8.71
CA VAL A 142 0.36 -4.74 -9.57
C VAL A 142 0.77 -4.08 -10.88
N ARG A 143 2.07 -4.06 -11.17
CA ARG A 143 2.62 -3.36 -12.34
C ARG A 143 3.84 -4.06 -12.90
N ARG A 144 3.95 -4.09 -14.22
CA ARG A 144 5.08 -4.64 -14.98
C ARG A 144 6.42 -4.05 -14.55
N ASN A 145 6.50 -2.75 -14.32
CA ASN A 145 7.73 -2.06 -13.97
C ASN A 145 8.23 -2.33 -12.53
N ARG A 146 7.49 -3.10 -11.73
CA ARG A 146 7.97 -3.57 -10.42
C ARG A 146 8.85 -4.81 -10.51
N VAL A 147 8.88 -5.47 -11.66
CA VAL A 147 9.75 -6.65 -11.88
C VAL A 147 11.18 -6.17 -12.12
N ARG A 148 12.11 -6.70 -11.34
CA ARG A 148 13.54 -6.33 -11.39
C ARG A 148 14.36 -7.27 -12.23
N ASN A 149 13.93 -8.54 -12.36
CA ASN A 149 14.67 -9.57 -13.08
C ASN A 149 14.75 -9.18 -14.56
N PRO A 150 15.94 -9.00 -15.14
CA PRO A 150 16.07 -8.63 -16.54
C PRO A 150 15.88 -9.82 -17.50
N ILE A 151 15.92 -11.04 -16.96
CA ILE A 151 15.90 -12.29 -17.75
C ILE A 151 14.56 -12.97 -17.56
N LYS A 152 13.68 -12.88 -18.58
CA LYS A 152 12.31 -13.40 -18.51
C LYS A 152 12.23 -14.92 -18.26
N GLU A 153 13.20 -15.65 -18.76
CA GLU A 153 13.33 -17.11 -18.57
C GLU A 153 13.52 -17.51 -17.11
N ASN A 154 14.00 -16.58 -16.29
CA ASN A 154 14.25 -16.78 -14.87
C ASN A 154 13.14 -16.20 -13.97
N PHE A 155 12.02 -15.77 -14.56
CA PHE A 155 10.89 -15.26 -13.78
C PHE A 155 10.31 -16.35 -12.88
N ASP A 156 10.18 -16.07 -11.61
CA ASP A 156 9.30 -16.84 -10.73
C ASP A 156 7.82 -16.50 -11.01
N MET A 157 6.90 -17.13 -10.29
CA MET A 157 5.48 -16.90 -10.50
C MET A 157 5.07 -15.44 -10.18
N HIS A 158 5.66 -14.81 -9.16
CA HIS A 158 5.40 -13.42 -8.80
C HIS A 158 5.91 -12.45 -9.87
N ASP A 159 7.11 -12.71 -10.41
CA ASP A 159 7.66 -11.92 -11.51
C ASP A 159 6.78 -12.02 -12.74
N ARG A 160 6.34 -13.22 -13.10
CA ARG A 160 5.49 -13.46 -14.27
C ARG A 160 4.16 -12.74 -14.15
N VAL A 161 3.48 -12.84 -13.01
CA VAL A 161 2.19 -12.18 -12.78
C VAL A 161 2.33 -10.67 -12.80
N ASN A 162 3.32 -10.09 -12.14
CA ASN A 162 3.55 -8.65 -12.17
C ASN A 162 3.95 -8.17 -13.57
N TYR A 163 4.78 -8.92 -14.28
CA TYR A 163 5.22 -8.57 -15.63
C TYR A 163 4.07 -8.67 -16.64
N ALA A 164 3.15 -9.60 -16.46
CA ALA A 164 1.96 -9.73 -17.28
C ALA A 164 0.97 -8.57 -17.11
N ALA A 165 1.00 -7.87 -15.97
CA ALA A 165 0.13 -6.72 -15.71
C ALA A 165 0.54 -5.53 -16.59
N VAL A 166 -0.15 -5.37 -17.69
CA VAL A 166 0.03 -4.26 -18.67
C VAL A 166 -0.57 -2.98 -18.11
N ALA A 167 -1.76 -3.09 -17.52
CA ALA A 167 -2.47 -1.98 -16.88
C ALA A 167 -3.19 -2.47 -15.63
N SER A 168 -3.28 -1.59 -14.63
CA SER A 168 -4.06 -1.80 -13.41
C SER A 168 -4.65 -0.48 -12.96
N SER A 169 -5.93 -0.45 -12.66
CA SER A 169 -6.62 0.72 -12.12
C SER A 169 -7.58 0.35 -11.00
N LEU A 170 -7.67 1.20 -10.00
CA LEU A 170 -8.62 1.09 -8.89
C LEU A 170 -9.55 2.29 -8.92
N GLN A 171 -10.86 2.05 -8.99
CA GLN A 171 -11.86 3.10 -9.13
C GLN A 171 -12.93 2.98 -8.05
N VAL A 172 -13.24 4.10 -7.39
CA VAL A 172 -14.34 4.20 -6.43
C VAL A 172 -15.57 4.78 -7.13
N ASN A 173 -16.68 4.06 -7.05
CA ASN A 173 -18.00 4.55 -7.45
C ASN A 173 -18.87 4.70 -6.20
N VAL A 174 -19.00 5.92 -5.72
CA VAL A 174 -19.70 6.26 -4.47
C VAL A 174 -21.19 5.96 -4.57
N GLU A 175 -21.82 6.31 -5.70
CA GLU A 175 -23.27 6.11 -5.90
C GLU A 175 -23.64 4.62 -5.89
N LYS A 176 -22.85 3.79 -6.54
CA LYS A 176 -23.07 2.33 -6.59
C LYS A 176 -22.51 1.59 -5.39
N LYS A 177 -21.79 2.30 -4.49
CA LYS A 177 -21.06 1.71 -3.35
C LYS A 177 -20.15 0.56 -3.78
N VAL A 178 -19.34 0.80 -4.82
CA VAL A 178 -18.43 -0.18 -5.41
C VAL A 178 -17.03 0.39 -5.48
N ILE A 179 -16.03 -0.43 -5.15
CA ILE A 179 -14.64 -0.23 -5.56
C ILE A 179 -14.29 -1.30 -6.58
N LEU A 180 -13.83 -0.86 -7.75
CA LEU A 180 -13.55 -1.72 -8.89
C LEU A 180 -12.05 -1.75 -9.17
N LEU A 181 -11.48 -2.94 -9.15
CA LEU A 181 -10.14 -3.23 -9.67
C LEU A 181 -10.29 -3.72 -11.12
N GLU A 182 -9.69 -3.01 -12.04
CA GLU A 182 -9.55 -3.46 -13.44
C GLU A 182 -8.08 -3.75 -13.71
N ILE A 183 -7.80 -4.97 -14.19
CA ILE A 183 -6.46 -5.40 -14.60
C ILE A 183 -6.51 -5.82 -16.06
N GLU A 184 -5.46 -5.48 -16.78
CA GLU A 184 -5.17 -5.99 -18.11
C GLU A 184 -3.91 -6.86 -18.02
N LEU A 185 -4.08 -8.15 -18.28
CA LEU A 185 -3.03 -9.16 -18.26
C LEU A 185 -2.69 -9.59 -19.69
N ASP A 186 -1.40 -9.68 -19.96
CA ASP A 186 -0.88 -10.33 -21.15
C ASP A 186 -0.99 -11.86 -20.95
N GLU A 187 -2.00 -12.46 -21.55
CA GLU A 187 -2.33 -13.88 -21.37
C GLU A 187 -1.30 -14.84 -21.99
N GLU A 188 -0.40 -14.35 -22.85
CA GLU A 188 0.74 -15.13 -23.33
C GLU A 188 1.80 -15.34 -22.24
N ILE A 189 1.80 -14.46 -21.22
CA ILE A 189 2.76 -14.52 -20.09
C ILE A 189 2.14 -15.20 -18.87
N CYS A 190 0.89 -14.86 -18.56
CA CYS A 190 0.23 -15.29 -17.33
C CYS A 190 -1.29 -15.33 -17.52
N SER A 191 -1.91 -16.44 -17.15
CA SER A 191 -3.37 -16.56 -17.16
C SER A 191 -4.01 -15.85 -15.96
N ILE A 192 -5.32 -15.61 -16.04
CA ILE A 192 -6.10 -15.12 -14.90
C ILE A 192 -6.00 -16.09 -13.71
N LEU A 193 -5.93 -17.39 -13.97
CA LEU A 193 -5.81 -18.41 -12.93
C LEU A 193 -4.48 -18.30 -12.18
N ASP A 194 -3.37 -18.08 -12.91
CA ASP A 194 -2.05 -17.85 -12.30
C ASP A 194 -2.05 -16.60 -11.41
N TYR A 195 -2.76 -15.53 -11.84
CA TYR A 195 -2.93 -14.35 -11.00
C TYR A 195 -3.61 -14.68 -9.66
N PHE A 196 -4.68 -15.47 -9.68
CA PHE A 196 -5.39 -15.84 -8.46
C PHE A 196 -4.62 -16.84 -7.60
N GLU A 197 -3.83 -17.73 -8.19
CA GLU A 197 -2.95 -18.63 -7.43
C GLU A 197 -2.01 -17.84 -6.50
N ILE A 198 -1.48 -16.72 -7.00
CA ILE A 198 -0.56 -15.86 -6.23
C ILE A 198 -1.31 -14.87 -5.34
N PHE A 199 -2.37 -14.24 -5.85
CA PHE A 199 -2.97 -13.06 -5.22
C PHE A 199 -4.36 -13.27 -4.64
N LEU A 200 -4.85 -14.49 -4.55
CA LEU A 200 -6.19 -14.76 -3.99
C LEU A 200 -6.32 -14.18 -2.57
N GLN A 201 -5.35 -14.39 -1.69
CA GLN A 201 -5.39 -13.88 -0.32
C GLN A 201 -5.42 -12.34 -0.29
N ARG A 202 -4.67 -11.69 -1.17
CA ARG A 202 -4.71 -10.22 -1.32
C ARG A 202 -6.07 -9.74 -1.78
N MET A 203 -6.70 -10.43 -2.73
CA MET A 203 -8.04 -10.06 -3.22
C MET A 203 -9.12 -10.27 -2.15
N LEU A 204 -9.03 -11.33 -1.36
CA LEU A 204 -9.91 -11.54 -0.20
C LEU A 204 -9.72 -10.47 0.87
N MET A 205 -8.49 -10.05 1.11
CA MET A 205 -8.18 -8.94 2.02
C MET A 205 -8.74 -7.61 1.50
N CYS A 206 -8.62 -7.34 0.20
CA CYS A 206 -9.24 -6.18 -0.44
C CYS A 206 -10.77 -6.18 -0.32
N LYS A 207 -11.40 -7.35 -0.47
CA LYS A 207 -12.86 -7.49 -0.29
C LYS A 207 -13.27 -7.08 1.12
N ARG A 208 -12.57 -7.57 2.16
CA ARG A 208 -12.84 -7.19 3.56
C ARG A 208 -12.59 -5.70 3.81
N ALA A 209 -11.53 -5.15 3.24
CA ALA A 209 -11.23 -3.73 3.35
C ALA A 209 -12.32 -2.86 2.70
N ALA A 210 -12.82 -3.25 1.54
CA ALA A 210 -13.95 -2.57 0.91
C ALA A 210 -15.21 -2.60 1.78
N GLU A 211 -15.52 -3.74 2.42
CA GLU A 211 -16.65 -3.88 3.34
C GLU A 211 -16.58 -2.93 4.54
N ILE A 212 -15.38 -2.72 5.10
CA ILE A 212 -15.13 -1.73 6.17
C ILE A 212 -15.46 -0.31 5.71
N LEU A 213 -15.23 0.00 4.45
CA LEU A 213 -15.57 1.30 3.84
C LEU A 213 -17.04 1.39 3.36
N GLY A 214 -17.85 0.36 3.60
CA GLY A 214 -19.23 0.29 3.12
C GLY A 214 -19.36 0.06 1.62
N LEU A 215 -18.31 -0.48 0.98
CA LEU A 215 -18.23 -0.72 -0.46
C LEU A 215 -18.26 -2.23 -0.77
N LYS A 216 -18.66 -2.55 -2.00
CA LYS A 216 -18.47 -3.88 -2.59
C LYS A 216 -17.21 -3.87 -3.43
N PHE A 217 -16.30 -4.81 -3.17
CA PHE A 217 -15.13 -5.03 -4.02
C PHE A 217 -15.55 -5.78 -5.27
N LYS A 218 -15.17 -5.25 -6.42
CA LYS A 218 -15.39 -5.88 -7.73
C LYS A 218 -14.09 -5.90 -8.51
N MET A 219 -13.97 -6.91 -9.38
CA MET A 219 -12.79 -7.08 -10.21
C MET A 219 -13.19 -7.41 -11.65
N LYS A 220 -12.48 -6.79 -12.58
CA LYS A 220 -12.45 -7.16 -13.99
C LYS A 220 -11.03 -7.49 -14.41
N ALA A 221 -10.89 -8.49 -15.25
CA ALA A 221 -9.62 -8.84 -15.89
C ALA A 221 -9.86 -8.96 -17.40
N ASN A 222 -9.05 -8.27 -18.21
CA ASN A 222 -9.16 -8.22 -19.65
C ASN A 222 -10.60 -7.90 -20.14
N GLY A 223 -11.25 -6.95 -19.46
CA GLY A 223 -12.62 -6.54 -19.74
C GLY A 223 -13.72 -7.48 -19.22
N ASN A 224 -13.39 -8.68 -18.79
CA ASN A 224 -14.33 -9.67 -18.28
C ASN A 224 -14.58 -9.49 -16.77
N LYS A 225 -15.83 -9.57 -16.36
CA LYS A 225 -16.20 -9.53 -14.93
C LYS A 225 -15.72 -10.82 -14.25
N ILE A 226 -14.99 -10.67 -13.17
CA ILE A 226 -14.53 -11.79 -12.33
C ILE A 226 -15.43 -11.94 -11.10
N CYS A 227 -15.76 -10.82 -10.43
CA CYS A 227 -16.67 -10.80 -9.27
C CYS A 227 -17.43 -9.46 -9.13
#